data_a23d41bfd1308b5b8008e8f487782930
#
_entry.id   a23d41bfd1308b5b8008e8f487782930
#
_cell.length_a   1.000
_cell.length_b   1.000
_cell.length_c   1.000
_cell.angle_alpha   90.00
_cell.angle_beta   90.00
_cell.angle_gamma   90.00
#
_symmetry.space_group_name_H-M   'P 1'
#
loop_
_entity.id
_entity.type
_entity.pdbx_description
1 polymer ?
#
loop_
_entity_poly.entity_id
_entity_poly.type
_entity_poly.pdbx_seq_one_letter_code
_entity_poly.pdbx_strand_id
1 'polypeptide(L)'
;MNAPHTRSDIPVYEPHDLEVDGQLISHNVWVDGHRTSVRLEAVMWQALHEIAEREELTIHQVITIVSRRQHQNASLTATIRAFLVAYYRAVSRGIATLMLRELSDLPSDMKL
;
A
#
# COMPACT_ATOMS: atom_id res chain seq x y z
N MET A 1 -0.41 -32.82 8.84
CA MET A 1 -0.39 -32.21 9.17
C MET A 1 -0.18 -31.56 9.34
N ASN A 2 0.01 -31.59 9.26
CA ASN A 2 0.29 -30.83 9.69
C ASN A 2 0.12 -30.15 10.14
N ALA A 3 0.25 -30.06 10.41
CA ALA A 3 0.14 -29.49 11.07
C ALA A 3 -0.17 -28.82 11.39
N PRO A 4 -0.28 -28.66 11.63
CA PRO A 4 -0.65 -27.96 12.03
C PRO A 4 -0.55 -27.06 12.30
N HIS A 5 -0.25 -26.77 12.25
CA HIS A 5 -0.05 -26.05 12.59
C HIS A 5 -0.56 -25.45 13.25
N THR A 6 -0.53 -25.58 14.03
CA THR A 6 -0.87 -25.08 14.86
C THR A 6 -1.17 -23.79 14.76
N ARG A 7 -0.91 -23.03 15.18
CA ARG A 7 -1.16 -21.85 14.83
C ARG A 7 -1.18 -21.90 13.43
N SER A 8 -1.76 -22.75 12.87
CA SER A 8 -1.65 -23.08 11.50
C SER A 8 -2.27 -22.04 10.61
N ASP A 9 -3.10 -21.20 11.13
CA ASP A 9 -3.65 -20.11 10.33
C ASP A 9 -2.65 -18.98 10.18
N ILE A 10 -1.50 -19.04 10.81
CA ILE A 10 -0.46 -18.07 10.65
C ILE A 10 0.59 -18.65 9.73
N PRO A 11 0.83 -18.02 8.56
CA PRO A 11 1.83 -18.57 7.65
C PRO A 11 3.22 -18.57 8.28
N VAL A 12 3.98 -19.59 7.95
CA VAL A 12 5.36 -19.68 8.37
C VAL A 12 6.21 -19.24 7.18
N TYR A 13 6.98 -18.20 7.36
CA TYR A 13 7.80 -17.67 6.29
C TYR A 13 9.23 -18.14 6.44
N GLU A 14 9.83 -18.46 5.31
CA GLU A 14 11.25 -18.68 5.26
C GLU A 14 11.95 -17.34 5.37
N PRO A 15 13.18 -17.29 5.85
CA PRO A 15 13.87 -16.01 5.97
C PRO A 15 13.90 -15.21 4.68
N HIS A 16 14.03 -15.87 3.52
CA HIS A 16 14.09 -15.14 2.27
C HIS A 16 12.77 -14.47 1.92
N ASP A 17 11.66 -14.93 2.49
CA ASP A 17 10.37 -14.28 2.26
C ASP A 17 10.27 -12.94 2.96
N LEU A 18 11.11 -12.73 3.95
CA LEU A 18 11.11 -11.49 4.72
C LEU A 18 12.28 -10.58 4.34
N GLU A 19 13.04 -10.99 3.35
CA GLU A 19 14.21 -10.25 2.96
C GLU A 19 13.82 -8.94 2.28
N VAL A 20 14.46 -7.87 2.68
CA VAL A 20 14.25 -6.57 2.06
C VAL A 20 15.62 -6.05 1.69
N ASP A 21 15.88 -5.91 0.40
CA ASP A 21 17.20 -5.52 -0.05
C ASP A 21 17.42 -4.00 -0.05
N GLY A 22 16.38 -3.24 0.22
CA GLY A 22 16.53 -1.79 0.35
C GLY A 22 16.79 -1.04 -0.93
N GLN A 23 16.91 -1.75 -2.04
CA GLN A 23 17.20 -1.10 -3.30
C GLN A 23 15.95 -0.41 -3.84
N LEU A 24 16.10 0.82 -4.27
CA LEU A 24 14.96 1.61 -4.75
C LEU A 24 14.80 1.42 -6.25
N ILE A 25 13.56 1.24 -6.65
CA ILE A 25 13.18 1.10 -8.05
C ILE A 25 12.32 2.29 -8.41
N SER A 26 12.65 2.94 -9.50
CA SER A 26 11.96 4.15 -9.93
C SER A 26 10.94 3.81 -11.01
N HIS A 27 9.72 4.27 -10.84
CA HIS A 27 8.70 4.17 -11.86
C HIS A 27 8.02 5.52 -12.00
N ASN A 28 7.58 5.82 -13.21
CA ASN A 28 6.77 7.00 -13.46
C ASN A 28 5.31 6.64 -13.28
N VAL A 29 4.61 7.44 -12.52
CA VAL A 29 3.18 7.25 -12.31
C VAL A 29 2.46 8.56 -12.59
N TRP A 30 1.21 8.46 -12.97
CA TRP A 30 0.37 9.64 -13.18
C TRP A 30 -0.38 9.91 -11.89
N VAL A 31 -0.12 11.08 -11.32
CA VAL A 31 -0.74 11.49 -10.05
C VAL A 31 -1.49 12.78 -10.32
N ASP A 32 -2.81 12.72 -10.27
CA ASP A 32 -3.67 13.87 -10.57
C ASP A 32 -3.30 14.49 -11.91
N GLY A 33 -3.06 13.66 -12.92
CA GLY A 33 -2.75 14.13 -14.25
C GLY A 33 -1.33 14.59 -14.49
N HIS A 34 -0.47 14.46 -13.47
CA HIS A 34 0.93 14.85 -13.60
C HIS A 34 1.81 13.62 -13.53
N ARG A 35 2.80 13.58 -14.41
CA ARG A 35 3.76 12.49 -14.41
C ARG A 35 4.74 12.70 -13.28
N THR A 36 4.84 11.73 -12.41
CA THR A 36 5.64 11.83 -11.20
C THR A 36 6.54 10.61 -11.11
N SER A 37 7.82 10.84 -10.84
CA SER A 37 8.75 9.75 -10.63
C SER A 37 8.72 9.37 -9.17
N VAL A 38 8.48 8.08 -8.90
CA VAL A 38 8.37 7.56 -7.54
C VAL A 38 9.39 6.46 -7.37
N ARG A 39 10.16 6.53 -6.28
CA ARG A 39 11.20 5.53 -6.00
C ARG A 39 10.84 4.80 -4.73
N LEU A 40 10.64 3.51 -4.84
CA LEU A 40 10.27 2.67 -3.71
C LEU A 40 10.98 1.34 -3.83
N GLU A 41 11.13 0.68 -2.69
CA GLU A 41 11.66 -0.66 -2.66
C GLU A 41 10.74 -1.63 -3.42
N ALA A 42 11.30 -2.71 -3.92
CA ALA A 42 10.54 -3.68 -4.70
C ALA A 42 9.32 -4.18 -3.94
N VAL A 43 9.47 -4.45 -2.64
CA VAL A 43 8.37 -4.98 -1.84
C VAL A 43 7.23 -3.96 -1.76
N MET A 44 7.55 -2.68 -1.77
CA MET A 44 6.51 -1.65 -1.75
C MET A 44 5.74 -1.61 -3.07
N TRP A 45 6.46 -1.74 -4.19
CA TRP A 45 5.79 -1.81 -5.49
C TRP A 45 4.89 -3.02 -5.59
N GLN A 46 5.36 -4.18 -5.08
CA GLN A 46 4.55 -5.38 -5.07
C GLN A 46 3.29 -5.18 -4.24
N ALA A 47 3.44 -4.56 -3.07
CA ALA A 47 2.29 -4.30 -2.21
C ALA A 47 1.29 -3.37 -2.89
N LEU A 48 1.78 -2.34 -3.58
CA LEU A 48 0.88 -1.44 -4.30
C LEU A 48 0.11 -2.17 -5.40
N HIS A 49 0.79 -3.09 -6.11
CA HIS A 49 0.10 -3.88 -7.13
C HIS A 49 -0.97 -4.76 -6.52
N GLU A 50 -0.70 -5.38 -5.38
CA GLU A 50 -1.68 -6.20 -4.71
C GLU A 50 -2.89 -5.40 -4.28
N ILE A 51 -2.65 -4.20 -3.75
CA ILE A 51 -3.75 -3.35 -3.33
C ILE A 51 -4.57 -2.90 -4.53
N ALA A 52 -3.90 -2.50 -5.59
CA ALA A 52 -4.59 -2.09 -6.81
C ALA A 52 -5.51 -3.21 -7.31
N GLU A 53 -4.99 -4.43 -7.32
CA GLU A 53 -5.77 -5.57 -7.76
C GLU A 53 -6.97 -5.82 -6.84
N ARG A 54 -6.76 -5.79 -5.54
CA ARG A 54 -7.84 -6.01 -4.59
C ARG A 54 -8.92 -4.94 -4.68
N GLU A 55 -8.51 -3.71 -4.92
CA GLU A 55 -9.46 -2.59 -4.97
C GLU A 55 -9.99 -2.33 -6.37
N GLU A 56 -9.53 -3.11 -7.34
CA GLU A 56 -9.94 -2.94 -8.75
C GLU A 56 -9.61 -1.56 -9.26
N LEU A 57 -8.39 -1.13 -8.96
CA LEU A 57 -7.87 0.17 -9.37
C LEU A 57 -6.54 -0.02 -10.07
N THR A 58 -6.11 1.00 -10.79
CA THR A 58 -4.76 1.02 -11.31
C THR A 58 -3.81 1.54 -10.24
N ILE A 59 -2.53 1.29 -10.43
CA ILE A 59 -1.51 1.84 -9.54
C ILE A 59 -1.58 3.35 -9.53
N HIS A 60 -1.82 3.96 -10.69
CA HIS A 60 -1.93 5.41 -10.79
C HIS A 60 -3.07 5.93 -9.91
N GLN A 61 -4.19 5.23 -9.92
CA GLN A 61 -5.33 5.62 -9.10
C GLN A 61 -5.05 5.46 -7.62
N VAL A 62 -4.41 4.36 -7.24
CA VAL A 62 -4.08 4.15 -5.83
C VAL A 62 -3.16 5.26 -5.33
N ILE A 63 -2.11 5.55 -6.08
CA ILE A 63 -1.14 6.55 -5.64
C ILE A 63 -1.77 7.94 -5.66
N THR A 64 -2.67 8.21 -6.60
CA THR A 64 -3.38 9.49 -6.62
C THR A 64 -4.22 9.65 -5.35
N ILE A 65 -4.95 8.60 -4.97
CA ILE A 65 -5.76 8.65 -3.74
C ILE A 65 -4.86 8.90 -2.54
N VAL A 66 -3.74 8.21 -2.47
CA VAL A 66 -2.81 8.38 -1.37
C VAL A 66 -2.24 9.79 -1.35
N SER A 67 -1.90 10.33 -2.51
CA SER A 67 -1.30 11.66 -2.60
C SER A 67 -2.24 12.74 -2.07
N ARG A 68 -3.54 12.54 -2.19
CA ARG A 68 -4.51 13.51 -1.70
C ARG A 68 -4.55 13.59 -0.20
N ARG A 69 -3.94 12.63 0.48
CA ARG A 69 -3.88 12.58 1.94
C ARG A 69 -2.51 12.97 2.46
N GLN A 70 -1.63 13.39 1.56
CA GLN A 70 -0.28 13.75 1.92
C GLN A 70 -0.28 15.06 2.70
N HIS A 71 0.43 15.04 3.82
CA HIS A 71 0.60 16.26 4.60
C HIS A 71 1.61 17.16 3.94
N GLN A 72 1.47 18.44 4.20
CA GLN A 72 2.30 19.46 3.60
C GLN A 72 3.78 19.20 3.79
N ASN A 73 4.15 18.67 4.95
CA ASN A 73 5.55 18.48 5.31
C ASN A 73 6.04 17.06 5.08
N ALA A 74 5.25 16.21 4.48
CA ALA A 74 5.62 14.83 4.24
C ALA A 74 5.83 14.60 2.75
N SER A 75 6.79 13.75 2.40
CA SER A 75 7.00 13.39 1.00
C SER A 75 5.94 12.39 0.56
N LEU A 76 5.75 12.29 -0.75
CA LEU A 76 4.83 11.31 -1.28
C LEU A 76 5.27 9.89 -0.92
N THR A 77 6.57 9.59 -1.01
CA THR A 77 7.04 8.25 -0.67
C THR A 77 6.82 7.93 0.80
N ALA A 78 7.01 8.89 1.69
CA ALA A 78 6.73 8.65 3.11
C ALA A 78 5.24 8.38 3.31
N THR A 79 4.39 9.12 2.62
CA THR A 79 2.96 8.93 2.70
C THR A 79 2.55 7.55 2.17
N ILE A 80 3.16 7.12 1.07
CA ILE A 80 2.89 5.80 0.52
C ILE A 80 3.29 4.71 1.53
N ARG A 81 4.46 4.84 2.14
CA ARG A 81 4.90 3.83 3.11
C ARG A 81 3.95 3.73 4.29
N ALA A 82 3.52 4.87 4.81
CA ALA A 82 2.57 4.87 5.92
C ALA A 82 1.23 4.27 5.49
N PHE A 83 0.79 4.60 4.29
CA PHE A 83 -0.45 4.05 3.77
C PHE A 83 -0.39 2.52 3.65
N LEU A 84 0.73 1.99 3.17
CA LEU A 84 0.85 0.54 3.01
C LEU A 84 0.70 -0.16 4.34
N VAL A 85 1.35 0.36 5.38
CA VAL A 85 1.23 -0.24 6.70
C VAL A 85 -0.21 -0.16 7.20
N ALA A 86 -0.83 1.00 7.05
CA ALA A 86 -2.21 1.17 7.52
C ALA A 86 -3.18 0.26 6.78
N TYR A 87 -2.99 0.12 5.47
CA TYR A 87 -3.89 -0.70 4.67
C TYR A 87 -3.82 -2.16 5.10
N TYR A 88 -2.61 -2.69 5.21
CA TYR A 88 -2.47 -4.10 5.57
C TYR A 88 -2.86 -4.38 7.01
N ARG A 89 -2.68 -3.42 7.89
CA ARG A 89 -3.18 -3.58 9.26
C ARG A 89 -4.70 -3.64 9.28
N ALA A 90 -5.35 -2.80 8.47
CA ALA A 90 -6.81 -2.84 8.37
C ALA A 90 -7.27 -4.18 7.82
N VAL A 91 -6.62 -4.67 6.78
CA VAL A 91 -6.98 -5.97 6.20
C VAL A 91 -6.79 -7.08 7.21
N SER A 92 -5.71 -7.05 7.97
CA SER A 92 -5.43 -8.10 8.96
C SER A 92 -6.46 -8.10 10.09
N ARG A 93 -7.14 -6.99 10.30
CA ARG A 93 -8.20 -6.89 11.31
C ARG A 93 -9.57 -7.20 10.74
N GLY A 94 -9.64 -7.68 9.52
CA GLY A 94 -10.91 -8.04 8.90
C GLY A 94 -11.73 -6.88 8.40
N ILE A 95 -11.14 -5.70 8.27
CA ILE A 95 -11.85 -4.56 7.73
C ILE A 95 -12.02 -4.78 6.23
N ALA A 96 -13.22 -4.54 5.75
CA ALA A 96 -13.54 -4.77 4.36
C ALA A 96 -12.66 -3.92 3.45
N THR A 97 -12.40 -4.47 2.28
CA THR A 97 -11.68 -3.73 1.25
C THR A 97 -12.59 -2.67 0.65
N LEU A 98 -12.13 -2.02 -0.39
CA LEU A 98 -12.87 -0.95 -1.08
C LEU A 98 -12.92 0.34 -0.29
N MET A 99 -12.22 0.38 0.83
CA MET A 99 -12.19 1.61 1.59
C MET A 99 -11.48 2.72 0.83
N LEU A 100 -10.66 2.40 -0.16
CA LEU A 100 -9.99 3.44 -0.92
C LEU A 100 -10.98 4.27 -1.72
N ARG A 101 -11.99 3.63 -2.28
CA ARG A 101 -12.99 4.36 -3.05
C ARG A 101 -13.78 5.31 -2.15
N GLU A 102 -14.13 4.84 -0.98
CA GLU A 102 -14.85 5.66 -0.03
C GLU A 102 -14.01 6.82 0.45
N LEU A 103 -12.72 6.54 0.73
CA LEU A 103 -11.84 7.58 1.22
C LEU A 103 -11.57 8.65 0.18
N SER A 104 -11.61 8.30 -1.09
CA SER A 104 -11.33 9.26 -2.15
C SER A 104 -12.41 10.34 -2.24
N ASP A 105 -13.61 10.08 -1.70
CA ASP A 105 -14.71 11.02 -1.75
C ASP A 105 -14.80 11.90 -0.50
N LEU A 106 -13.89 11.71 0.44
CA LEU A 106 -13.93 12.47 1.68
C LEU A 106 -12.93 13.61 1.64
N PRO A 107 -13.30 14.77 2.23
CA PRO A 107 -12.32 15.85 2.37
C PRO A 107 -11.13 15.38 3.20
N SER A 108 -9.95 15.90 2.88
CA SER A 108 -8.73 15.47 3.57
C SER A 108 -8.77 15.73 5.06
N ASP A 109 -9.38 16.83 5.48
CA ASP A 109 -9.40 17.18 6.89
C ASP A 109 -10.33 16.32 7.71
N MET A 110 -11.14 15.48 7.07
CA MET A 110 -12.03 14.56 7.80
C MET A 110 -11.43 13.18 7.94
N LYS A 111 -10.20 12.98 7.48
CA LYS A 111 -9.55 11.69 7.54
C LYS A 111 -8.48 11.71 8.61
N LEU A 112 -8.38 10.68 9.34
CA LEU A 112 -7.38 10.61 10.41
C LEU A 112 -6.30 9.62 10.11
#